data_8e73339e5de4319210dbb8ad1608a4b4
#
_entry.id   8e73339e5de4319210dbb8ad1608a4b4
#
_cell.length_a   1.000
_cell.length_b   1.000
_cell.length_c   1.000
_cell.angle_alpha   90.00
_cell.angle_beta   90.00
_cell.angle_gamma   90.00
#
_symmetry.space_group_name_H-M   'P 1'
#
loop_
_entity.id
_entity.type
_entity.pdbx_description
1 polymer ?
#
loop_
_entity_poly.entity_id
_entity_poly.type
_entity_poly.pdbx_seq_one_letter_code
_entity_poly.pdbx_strand_id
1 'polypeptide(L)'
;MRLFRKNTNKIKVMALGGLNEIGKNMTVIEYKDEIIVIDAGMSFPDDEMLGVDVVIPDISYLIKNKDKIKGIFITHGHEDHIGALPYILKKINIPIYGAKLSIGLIQVKLKEHKINNAKLNVVSPRDIIKLSHMEVEFIKNNHSIPDACSIAVHTDQGIIYHTGDFKIDLTPIDGEVMDIHRICELSKKGVLLLLAESTNAEQPGSTMSEKTVGAGLDDLFRKASNSRIIVATFASNIHRLQQIINTAEKFNRKVAVSGRSMVNVVAVATELGYLNIPDNMLIDLNDISKYEDNEVVLITTGSQGEPMSALARMASAEHKKVEIKRGDLIIISAHPIPGNEKLISKVINSLFEKGAEVVYDESDIHVSGHAKQEELKLMHRLVRPKFFMPAHGEYRMLKIHAELAEELGMPSQNIFVNKTGDVLEIDRNSAKVTGTIPTGNVLVDGLGVGDVGNIVLRDRKHLSEDGLMIVVVTISKEDGRVLAGPDIISRGFVYVRESEDLMDGAKNVIKDVLRDCEDRNIKEWAYLKNCLLYTSDAADE
;
A
#
# COMPACT_ATOMS: atom_id res chain seq x y z
N MET A 1 -30.35 -32.69 29.36
CA MET A 1 -29.38 -32.30 28.39
C MET A 1 -29.65 -30.85 28.00
N ARG A 2 -29.03 -29.86 28.70
CA ARG A 2 -29.19 -28.43 28.39
C ARG A 2 -28.28 -28.15 27.16
N LEU A 3 -28.89 -28.01 25.99
CA LEU A 3 -28.22 -27.45 24.82
C LEU A 3 -27.66 -26.07 25.20
N PHE A 4 -26.35 -25.94 25.20
CA PHE A 4 -25.67 -24.66 25.27
C PHE A 4 -26.16 -23.84 24.07
N ARG A 5 -27.12 -22.94 24.27
CA ARG A 5 -27.40 -21.85 23.31
C ARG A 5 -26.08 -21.09 23.17
N LYS A 6 -25.42 -21.19 22.02
CA LYS A 6 -24.33 -20.28 21.63
C LYS A 6 -24.83 -18.86 21.93
N ASN A 7 -24.10 -18.13 22.74
CA ASN A 7 -24.42 -16.77 23.12
C ASN A 7 -24.28 -15.88 21.86
N THR A 8 -25.35 -15.76 21.08
CA THR A 8 -25.37 -15.11 19.76
C THR A 8 -25.40 -13.57 19.84
N ASN A 9 -25.26 -13.01 21.04
CA ASN A 9 -25.41 -11.58 21.30
C ASN A 9 -24.09 -10.82 21.44
N LYS A 10 -22.96 -11.45 21.20
CA LYS A 10 -21.66 -10.78 21.22
C LYS A 10 -21.27 -10.32 19.83
N ILE A 11 -20.69 -9.14 19.74
CA ILE A 11 -20.06 -8.64 18.54
C ILE A 11 -18.67 -9.25 18.44
N LYS A 12 -18.24 -9.66 17.26
CA LYS A 12 -16.85 -10.06 17.00
C LYS A 12 -16.19 -9.05 16.10
N VAL A 13 -15.02 -8.61 16.50
CA VAL A 13 -14.16 -7.71 15.73
C VAL A 13 -12.85 -8.43 15.43
N MET A 14 -12.47 -8.47 14.17
CA MET A 14 -11.29 -9.16 13.67
C MET A 14 -10.61 -8.31 12.61
N ALA A 15 -9.29 -8.21 12.64
CA ALA A 15 -8.54 -7.62 11.54
C ALA A 15 -7.96 -8.74 10.65
N LEU A 16 -8.17 -8.65 9.35
CA LEU A 16 -7.52 -9.52 8.36
C LEU A 16 -6.19 -8.92 7.87
N GLY A 17 -5.95 -7.65 8.14
CA GLY A 17 -4.73 -6.90 7.89
C GLY A 17 -4.76 -5.56 8.62
N GLY A 18 -3.64 -4.80 8.57
CA GLY A 18 -3.52 -3.48 9.20
C GLY A 18 -3.19 -3.51 10.70
N LEU A 19 -2.85 -4.66 11.27
CA LEU A 19 -2.32 -4.78 12.63
C LEU A 19 -0.91 -5.34 12.60
N ASN A 20 0.01 -4.71 13.33
CA ASN A 20 1.45 -4.98 13.36
C ASN A 20 2.14 -4.77 12.01
N GLU A 21 1.54 -4.01 11.13
CA GLU A 21 2.00 -3.68 9.79
C GLU A 21 1.38 -2.37 9.32
N ILE A 22 1.97 -1.74 8.31
CA ILE A 22 1.39 -0.62 7.57
C ILE A 22 0.77 -1.17 6.27
N GLY A 23 -0.47 -0.76 6.00
CA GLY A 23 -1.22 -1.20 4.82
C GLY A 23 -2.10 -2.42 5.07
N LYS A 24 -2.68 -2.97 4.01
CA LYS A 24 -3.64 -4.09 4.01
C LYS A 24 -4.82 -3.92 4.97
N ASN A 25 -5.24 -2.69 5.21
CA ASN A 25 -6.31 -2.41 6.16
C ASN A 25 -7.59 -3.15 5.78
N MET A 26 -8.03 -4.04 6.66
CA MET A 26 -9.26 -4.79 6.49
C MET A 26 -9.78 -5.26 7.85
N THR A 27 -10.86 -4.64 8.31
CA THR A 27 -11.52 -4.97 9.58
C THR A 27 -12.86 -5.63 9.32
N VAL A 28 -13.11 -6.76 9.98
CA VAL A 28 -14.35 -7.52 9.91
C VAL A 28 -15.12 -7.37 11.20
N ILE A 29 -16.39 -7.00 11.10
CA ILE A 29 -17.32 -6.95 12.23
C ILE A 29 -18.44 -7.96 11.98
N GLU A 30 -18.55 -8.97 12.84
CA GLU A 30 -19.63 -9.96 12.81
C GLU A 30 -20.56 -9.75 14.01
N TYR A 31 -21.85 -9.60 13.71
CA TYR A 31 -22.88 -9.52 14.73
C TYR A 31 -24.10 -10.34 14.30
N LYS A 32 -24.47 -11.32 15.15
CA LYS A 32 -25.52 -12.32 14.86
C LYS A 32 -25.21 -13.08 13.56
N ASP A 33 -26.04 -12.93 12.54
CA ASP A 33 -25.91 -13.57 11.21
C ASP A 33 -25.45 -12.59 10.13
N GLU A 34 -24.94 -11.41 10.51
CA GLU A 34 -24.45 -10.39 9.59
C GLU A 34 -22.96 -10.14 9.78
N ILE A 35 -22.28 -9.96 8.66
CA ILE A 35 -20.87 -9.56 8.59
C ILE A 35 -20.78 -8.30 7.73
N ILE A 36 -20.02 -7.33 8.20
CA ILE A 36 -19.55 -6.20 7.41
C ILE A 36 -18.03 -6.19 7.39
N VAL A 37 -17.47 -5.60 6.34
CA VAL A 37 -16.03 -5.38 6.18
C VAL A 37 -15.79 -3.89 6.09
N ILE A 38 -14.84 -3.36 6.86
CA ILE A 38 -14.38 -1.98 6.75
C ILE A 38 -13.01 -2.04 6.07
N ASP A 39 -12.91 -1.39 4.91
CA ASP A 39 -11.79 -1.36 4.01
C ASP A 39 -11.39 -2.71 3.40
N ALA A 40 -10.56 -2.66 2.38
CA ALA A 40 -10.04 -3.80 1.63
C ALA A 40 -8.71 -3.42 0.98
N GLY A 41 -7.72 -3.18 1.82
CA GLY A 41 -6.44 -2.61 1.45
C GLY A 41 -5.42 -3.63 0.95
N MET A 42 -4.40 -3.11 0.30
CA MET A 42 -3.17 -3.83 -0.05
C MET A 42 -1.96 -3.23 0.67
N SER A 43 -0.82 -3.92 0.62
CA SER A 43 0.49 -3.35 0.93
C SER A 43 1.46 -3.61 -0.21
N PHE A 44 2.56 -2.86 -0.23
CA PHE A 44 3.69 -3.15 -1.12
C PHE A 44 4.50 -4.33 -0.56
N PRO A 45 5.17 -5.10 -1.43
CA PRO A 45 6.04 -6.18 -0.98
C PRO A 45 7.29 -5.64 -0.28
N ASP A 46 7.80 -6.39 0.68
CA ASP A 46 9.11 -6.17 1.29
C ASP A 46 10.25 -6.49 0.30
N ASP A 47 11.45 -5.97 0.55
CA ASP A 47 12.65 -6.16 -0.31
C ASP A 47 12.97 -7.65 -0.57
N GLU A 48 12.62 -8.54 0.36
CA GLU A 48 12.84 -9.98 0.23
C GLU A 48 11.80 -10.69 -0.66
N MET A 49 10.69 -10.01 -1.00
CA MET A 49 9.61 -10.55 -1.84
C MET A 49 9.86 -10.33 -3.33
N LEU A 50 10.98 -10.86 -3.83
CA LEU A 50 11.44 -10.64 -5.20
C LEU A 50 10.38 -11.00 -6.26
N GLY A 51 10.05 -10.04 -7.13
CA GLY A 51 9.09 -10.20 -8.22
C GLY A 51 7.63 -10.25 -7.79
N VAL A 52 7.31 -9.90 -6.54
CA VAL A 52 5.94 -9.69 -6.07
C VAL A 52 5.53 -8.26 -6.33
N ASP A 53 4.36 -8.03 -6.91
CA ASP A 53 3.85 -6.69 -7.20
C ASP A 53 3.09 -6.09 -6.02
N VAL A 54 2.27 -6.92 -5.36
CA VAL A 54 1.33 -6.47 -4.31
C VAL A 54 1.11 -7.60 -3.29
N VAL A 55 0.88 -7.21 -2.04
CA VAL A 55 0.46 -8.14 -0.97
C VAL A 55 -0.95 -7.78 -0.53
N ILE A 56 -1.84 -8.78 -0.48
CA ILE A 56 -3.23 -8.61 -0.05
C ILE A 56 -3.56 -9.52 1.14
N PRO A 57 -4.60 -9.20 1.93
CA PRO A 57 -5.02 -10.06 3.03
C PRO A 57 -5.55 -11.41 2.56
N ASP A 58 -5.35 -12.46 3.37
CA ASP A 58 -6.08 -13.73 3.20
C ASP A 58 -7.56 -13.54 3.55
N ILE A 59 -8.42 -13.75 2.57
CA ILE A 59 -9.87 -13.63 2.69
C ILE A 59 -10.61 -14.96 2.87
N SER A 60 -9.91 -16.02 3.23
CA SER A 60 -10.50 -17.36 3.40
C SER A 60 -11.69 -17.36 4.37
N TYR A 61 -11.60 -16.52 5.44
CA TYR A 61 -12.71 -16.33 6.37
C TYR A 61 -13.94 -15.73 5.68
N LEU A 62 -13.76 -14.74 4.82
CA LEU A 62 -14.85 -14.09 4.09
C LEU A 62 -15.48 -15.06 3.08
N ILE A 63 -14.65 -15.80 2.33
CA ILE A 63 -15.14 -16.80 1.37
C ILE A 63 -16.02 -17.85 2.05
N LYS A 64 -15.59 -18.35 3.22
CA LYS A 64 -16.33 -19.32 4.02
C LYS A 64 -17.67 -18.79 4.53
N ASN A 65 -17.77 -17.49 4.77
CA ASN A 65 -18.94 -16.83 5.35
C ASN A 65 -19.65 -15.90 4.36
N LYS A 66 -19.46 -16.07 3.05
CA LYS A 66 -19.92 -15.15 2.00
C LYS A 66 -21.40 -14.76 2.09
N ASP A 67 -22.26 -15.71 2.49
CA ASP A 67 -23.72 -15.52 2.54
C ASP A 67 -24.15 -14.57 3.69
N LYS A 68 -23.28 -14.35 4.68
CA LYS A 68 -23.52 -13.42 5.79
C LYS A 68 -23.02 -12.01 5.49
N ILE A 69 -22.17 -11.81 4.47
CA ILE A 69 -21.53 -10.52 4.22
C ILE A 69 -22.53 -9.58 3.56
N LYS A 70 -22.75 -8.42 4.20
CA LYS A 70 -23.70 -7.40 3.74
C LYS A 70 -23.07 -6.32 2.89
N GLY A 71 -21.76 -6.06 3.07
CA GLY A 71 -21.05 -5.06 2.28
C GLY A 71 -19.62 -4.84 2.75
N ILE A 72 -18.87 -4.14 1.89
CA ILE A 72 -17.57 -3.54 2.21
C ILE A 72 -17.81 -2.04 2.30
N PHE A 73 -17.40 -1.43 3.41
CA PHE A 73 -17.59 -0.02 3.74
C PHE A 73 -16.22 0.66 3.73
N ILE A 74 -16.00 1.56 2.78
CA ILE A 74 -14.70 2.18 2.50
C ILE A 74 -14.60 3.49 3.25
N THR A 75 -13.55 3.63 4.04
CA THR A 75 -13.24 4.87 4.76
C THR A 75 -12.73 5.96 3.81
N HIS A 76 -11.83 5.63 2.91
CA HIS A 76 -11.27 6.54 1.92
C HIS A 76 -10.55 5.78 0.78
N GLY A 77 -10.08 6.53 -0.24
CA GLY A 77 -9.60 5.98 -1.51
C GLY A 77 -8.11 5.67 -1.62
N HIS A 78 -7.35 5.54 -0.52
CA HIS A 78 -5.95 5.12 -0.58
C HIS A 78 -5.80 3.62 -0.87
N GLU A 79 -4.67 3.23 -1.47
CA GLU A 79 -4.40 1.86 -1.90
C GLU A 79 -4.41 0.84 -0.75
N ASP A 80 -3.91 1.23 0.40
CA ASP A 80 -3.92 0.42 1.61
C ASP A 80 -5.31 0.27 2.26
N HIS A 81 -6.34 0.89 1.66
CA HIS A 81 -7.77 0.77 2.02
C HIS A 81 -8.64 0.20 0.89
N ILE A 82 -8.25 0.36 -0.39
CA ILE A 82 -9.05 -0.13 -1.53
C ILE A 82 -8.32 -1.11 -2.46
N GLY A 83 -7.00 -1.25 -2.30
CA GLY A 83 -6.13 -1.92 -3.27
C GLY A 83 -6.43 -3.40 -3.48
N ALA A 84 -6.96 -4.11 -2.49
CA ALA A 84 -7.30 -5.53 -2.61
C ALA A 84 -8.68 -5.79 -3.26
N LEU A 85 -9.52 -4.76 -3.46
CA LEU A 85 -10.88 -4.93 -4.00
C LEU A 85 -10.96 -5.72 -5.30
N PRO A 86 -10.09 -5.50 -6.32
CA PRO A 86 -10.17 -6.29 -7.55
C PRO A 86 -9.96 -7.78 -7.34
N TYR A 87 -9.11 -8.16 -6.41
CA TYR A 87 -8.79 -9.54 -6.10
C TYR A 87 -9.93 -10.21 -5.31
N ILE A 88 -10.53 -9.47 -4.38
CA ILE A 88 -11.67 -9.92 -3.57
C ILE A 88 -12.90 -10.15 -4.46
N LEU A 89 -13.22 -9.16 -5.31
CA LEU A 89 -14.43 -9.21 -6.15
C LEU A 89 -14.39 -10.32 -7.22
N LYS A 90 -13.19 -10.78 -7.61
CA LYS A 90 -13.04 -11.99 -8.44
C LYS A 90 -13.45 -13.27 -7.71
N LYS A 91 -13.43 -13.28 -6.38
CA LYS A 91 -13.79 -14.45 -5.55
C LYS A 91 -15.20 -14.34 -4.99
N ILE A 92 -15.59 -13.16 -4.50
CA ILE A 92 -16.90 -12.90 -3.89
C ILE A 92 -17.41 -11.52 -4.32
N ASN A 93 -18.56 -11.46 -4.97
CA ASN A 93 -19.16 -10.20 -5.44
C ASN A 93 -20.06 -9.61 -4.34
N ILE A 94 -19.51 -8.66 -3.58
CA ILE A 94 -20.13 -8.02 -2.42
C ILE A 94 -20.43 -6.55 -2.76
N PRO A 95 -21.53 -5.94 -2.28
CA PRO A 95 -21.77 -4.51 -2.41
C PRO A 95 -20.68 -3.70 -1.72
N ILE A 96 -20.23 -2.63 -2.37
CA ILE A 96 -19.25 -1.68 -1.84
C ILE A 96 -19.95 -0.35 -1.61
N TYR A 97 -19.70 0.25 -0.45
CA TYR A 97 -20.20 1.57 -0.05
C TYR A 97 -19.01 2.47 0.24
N GLY A 98 -18.99 3.67 -0.32
CA GLY A 98 -17.90 4.62 -0.11
C GLY A 98 -18.28 6.01 -0.62
N ALA A 99 -17.53 7.01 -0.20
CA ALA A 99 -17.70 8.37 -0.65
C ALA A 99 -17.41 8.51 -2.16
N LYS A 100 -17.88 9.58 -2.78
CA LYS A 100 -17.92 9.78 -4.24
C LYS A 100 -16.53 9.62 -4.88
N LEU A 101 -15.49 10.23 -4.30
CA LEU A 101 -14.12 10.13 -4.81
C LEU A 101 -13.59 8.70 -4.67
N SER A 102 -13.79 8.06 -3.51
CA SER A 102 -13.34 6.68 -3.27
C SER A 102 -13.96 5.71 -4.28
N ILE A 103 -15.25 5.84 -4.55
CA ILE A 103 -15.96 5.04 -5.57
C ILE A 103 -15.41 5.31 -6.97
N GLY A 104 -15.11 6.57 -7.31
CA GLY A 104 -14.49 6.92 -8.60
C GLY A 104 -13.13 6.25 -8.80
N LEU A 105 -12.26 6.28 -7.79
CA LEU A 105 -10.96 5.61 -7.82
C LEU A 105 -11.10 4.08 -7.93
N ILE A 106 -12.04 3.49 -7.19
CA ILE A 106 -12.37 2.07 -7.27
C ILE A 106 -12.84 1.69 -8.68
N GLN A 107 -13.67 2.51 -9.33
CA GLN A 107 -14.14 2.26 -10.71
C GLN A 107 -12.98 2.16 -11.70
N VAL A 108 -12.00 3.08 -11.63
CA VAL A 108 -10.79 3.02 -12.49
C VAL A 108 -10.03 1.73 -12.27
N LYS A 109 -9.78 1.39 -11.01
CA LYS A 109 -9.08 0.15 -10.62
C LYS A 109 -9.80 -1.10 -11.11
N LEU A 110 -11.11 -1.19 -10.94
CA LEU A 110 -11.91 -2.31 -11.41
C LEU A 110 -11.92 -2.43 -12.95
N LYS A 111 -11.93 -1.30 -13.65
CA LYS A 111 -11.83 -1.26 -15.12
C LYS A 111 -10.49 -1.81 -15.61
N GLU A 112 -9.38 -1.45 -14.95
CA GLU A 112 -8.05 -2.00 -15.26
C GLU A 112 -8.01 -3.52 -15.09
N HIS A 113 -8.70 -4.05 -14.06
CA HIS A 113 -8.84 -5.49 -13.79
C HIS A 113 -9.98 -6.17 -14.57
N LYS A 114 -10.66 -5.45 -15.48
CA LYS A 114 -11.78 -5.94 -16.33
C LYS A 114 -12.97 -6.47 -15.51
N ILE A 115 -13.26 -5.87 -14.36
CA ILE A 115 -14.40 -6.21 -13.49
C ILE A 115 -15.50 -5.18 -13.74
N ASN A 116 -16.61 -5.62 -14.35
CA ASN A 116 -17.72 -4.72 -14.78
C ASN A 116 -19.02 -4.96 -14.02
N ASN A 117 -19.08 -5.94 -13.12
CA ASN A 117 -20.30 -6.36 -12.41
C ASN A 117 -20.32 -6.00 -10.92
N ALA A 118 -19.40 -5.16 -10.47
CA ALA A 118 -19.32 -4.71 -9.10
C ALA A 118 -20.53 -3.83 -8.73
N LYS A 119 -21.06 -4.03 -7.52
CA LYS A 119 -22.17 -3.22 -6.98
C LYS A 119 -21.57 -2.07 -6.17
N LEU A 120 -21.40 -0.92 -6.79
CA LEU A 120 -20.84 0.27 -6.19
C LEU A 120 -21.95 1.23 -5.76
N ASN A 121 -21.89 1.67 -4.50
CA ASN A 121 -22.87 2.57 -3.89
C ASN A 121 -22.14 3.79 -3.35
N VAL A 122 -22.48 4.96 -3.89
CA VAL A 122 -21.96 6.24 -3.40
C VAL A 122 -22.74 6.64 -2.15
N VAL A 123 -22.03 7.05 -1.11
CA VAL A 123 -22.59 7.57 0.13
C VAL A 123 -22.03 8.95 0.44
N SER A 124 -22.76 9.71 1.23
CA SER A 124 -22.37 11.02 1.76
C SER A 124 -22.16 10.95 3.28
N PRO A 125 -21.40 11.88 3.86
CA PRO A 125 -21.32 12.00 5.31
C PRO A 125 -22.73 12.08 5.94
N ARG A 126 -22.90 11.37 7.07
CA ARG A 126 -24.17 11.14 7.80
C ARG A 126 -25.18 10.20 7.13
N ASP A 127 -24.87 9.62 5.97
CA ASP A 127 -25.68 8.53 5.44
C ASP A 127 -25.58 7.30 6.35
N ILE A 128 -26.72 6.63 6.54
CA ILE A 128 -26.85 5.42 7.36
C ILE A 128 -27.36 4.28 6.51
N ILE A 129 -26.56 3.25 6.36
CA ILE A 129 -26.94 2.01 5.67
C ILE A 129 -27.52 1.05 6.72
N LYS A 130 -28.82 0.78 6.58
CA LYS A 130 -29.55 -0.10 7.50
C LYS A 130 -29.43 -1.55 7.06
N LEU A 131 -28.96 -2.39 7.95
CA LEU A 131 -28.95 -3.85 7.84
C LEU A 131 -30.00 -4.42 8.83
N SER A 132 -30.11 -5.74 8.95
CA SER A 132 -31.12 -6.32 9.84
C SER A 132 -30.78 -6.15 11.33
N HIS A 133 -29.50 -6.17 11.65
CA HIS A 133 -29.02 -6.12 13.04
C HIS A 133 -27.99 -5.03 13.31
N MET A 134 -27.51 -4.37 12.29
CA MET A 134 -26.54 -3.28 12.34
C MET A 134 -27.00 -2.11 11.50
N GLU A 135 -26.58 -0.90 11.87
CA GLU A 135 -26.66 0.28 11.00
C GLU A 135 -25.24 0.85 10.87
N VAL A 136 -24.83 1.13 9.64
CA VAL A 136 -23.48 1.65 9.33
C VAL A 136 -23.59 3.09 8.90
N GLU A 137 -23.00 4.00 9.66
CA GLU A 137 -23.03 5.45 9.45
C GLU A 137 -21.65 5.95 9.02
N PHE A 138 -21.62 6.80 7.99
CA PHE A 138 -20.42 7.50 7.52
C PHE A 138 -20.32 8.88 8.17
N ILE A 139 -19.16 9.22 8.71
CA ILE A 139 -18.92 10.47 9.43
C ILE A 139 -17.74 11.18 8.78
N LYS A 140 -17.93 12.45 8.39
CA LYS A 140 -16.88 13.26 7.76
C LYS A 140 -15.62 13.28 8.61
N ASN A 141 -14.50 13.01 7.95
CA ASN A 141 -13.16 13.01 8.52
C ASN A 141 -12.23 13.92 7.71
N ASN A 142 -11.07 14.31 8.26
CA ASN A 142 -9.99 14.95 7.51
C ASN A 142 -8.81 13.99 7.37
N HIS A 143 -8.29 13.89 6.16
CA HIS A 143 -7.10 13.15 5.82
C HIS A 143 -6.36 13.84 4.67
N SER A 144 -5.36 13.19 4.06
CA SER A 144 -4.63 13.72 2.89
C SER A 144 -5.43 13.60 1.58
N ILE A 145 -6.58 12.93 1.60
CA ILE A 145 -7.48 12.77 0.46
C ILE A 145 -8.89 13.30 0.82
N PRO A 146 -9.57 14.02 -0.10
CA PRO A 146 -10.96 14.43 0.11
C PRO A 146 -11.90 13.24 0.37
N ASP A 147 -13.05 13.52 0.94
CA ASP A 147 -14.12 12.54 1.22
C ASP A 147 -13.76 11.41 2.19
N ALA A 148 -12.67 11.55 2.95
CA ALA A 148 -12.38 10.59 4.00
C ALA A 148 -13.51 10.57 5.04
N CYS A 149 -13.86 9.35 5.49
CA CYS A 149 -14.91 9.12 6.49
C CYS A 149 -14.43 8.18 7.58
N SER A 150 -14.83 8.47 8.81
CA SER A 150 -14.91 7.48 9.88
C SER A 150 -16.20 6.68 9.75
N ILE A 151 -16.24 5.48 10.30
CA ILE A 151 -17.39 4.58 10.25
C ILE A 151 -17.89 4.27 11.65
N ALA A 152 -19.16 4.54 11.92
CA ALA A 152 -19.84 4.14 13.14
C ALA A 152 -20.80 2.99 12.87
N VAL A 153 -20.60 1.86 13.55
CA VAL A 153 -21.47 0.69 13.45
C VAL A 153 -22.36 0.63 14.69
N HIS A 154 -23.63 0.90 14.49
CA HIS A 154 -24.63 0.88 15.55
C HIS A 154 -25.20 -0.52 15.72
N THR A 155 -25.24 -0.99 16.95
CA THR A 155 -25.82 -2.27 17.33
C THR A 155 -26.66 -2.11 18.60
N ASP A 156 -27.43 -3.14 18.97
CA ASP A 156 -28.11 -3.15 20.28
C ASP A 156 -27.14 -3.31 21.47
N GLN A 157 -25.88 -3.66 21.23
CA GLN A 157 -24.83 -3.73 22.26
C GLN A 157 -24.11 -2.40 22.49
N GLY A 158 -24.18 -1.47 21.56
CA GLY A 158 -23.52 -0.18 21.57
C GLY A 158 -22.91 0.15 20.20
N ILE A 159 -22.12 1.21 20.17
CA ILE A 159 -21.52 1.73 18.92
C ILE A 159 -20.07 1.29 18.84
N ILE A 160 -19.66 0.74 17.69
CA ILE A 160 -18.25 0.57 17.33
C ILE A 160 -17.89 1.76 16.45
N TYR A 161 -16.85 2.51 16.80
CA TYR A 161 -16.36 3.65 16.05
C TYR A 161 -14.99 3.34 15.48
N HIS A 162 -14.88 3.30 14.14
CA HIS A 162 -13.65 3.14 13.39
C HIS A 162 -13.26 4.48 12.79
N THR A 163 -12.11 5.02 13.19
CA THR A 163 -11.70 6.35 12.73
C THR A 163 -11.41 6.41 11.23
N GLY A 164 -11.03 5.30 10.59
CA GLY A 164 -10.23 5.37 9.37
C GLY A 164 -8.94 6.12 9.65
N ASP A 165 -8.25 6.56 8.61
CA ASP A 165 -7.10 7.45 8.75
C ASP A 165 -7.57 8.88 8.92
N PHE A 166 -6.95 9.62 9.85
CA PHE A 166 -7.42 10.95 10.16
C PHE A 166 -6.31 11.89 10.65
N LYS A 167 -6.57 13.16 10.52
CA LYS A 167 -5.96 14.25 11.30
C LYS A 167 -7.05 15.22 11.73
N ILE A 168 -6.74 16.14 12.62
CA ILE A 168 -7.66 17.21 13.00
C ILE A 168 -7.16 18.52 12.36
N ASP A 169 -7.64 18.81 11.16
CA ASP A 169 -7.33 20.05 10.45
C ASP A 169 -8.48 21.06 10.62
N LEU A 170 -8.21 22.14 11.35
CA LEU A 170 -9.20 23.20 11.60
C LEU A 170 -9.27 24.23 10.48
N THR A 171 -8.34 24.18 9.53
CA THR A 171 -8.27 25.09 8.37
C THR A 171 -7.99 24.32 7.08
N PRO A 172 -8.77 23.27 6.79
CA PRO A 172 -8.55 22.43 5.61
C PRO A 172 -8.70 23.24 4.32
N ILE A 173 -8.06 22.78 3.25
CA ILE A 173 -8.03 23.51 1.96
C ILE A 173 -9.41 23.59 1.32
N ASP A 174 -10.18 22.52 1.43
CA ASP A 174 -11.56 22.42 0.90
C ASP A 174 -12.60 23.10 1.80
N GLY A 175 -12.21 23.57 2.99
CA GLY A 175 -13.10 24.16 3.98
C GLY A 175 -13.94 23.16 4.78
N GLU A 176 -13.81 21.84 4.48
CA GLU A 176 -14.61 20.77 5.07
C GLU A 176 -13.91 20.17 6.29
N VAL A 177 -14.27 20.62 7.49
CA VAL A 177 -13.70 20.11 8.75
C VAL A 177 -14.30 18.76 9.16
N MET A 178 -13.56 18.04 10.01
CA MET A 178 -14.08 16.82 10.67
C MET A 178 -15.38 17.09 11.42
N ASP A 179 -16.35 16.19 11.32
CA ASP A 179 -17.67 16.34 11.99
C ASP A 179 -17.58 16.01 13.49
N ILE A 180 -16.86 16.84 14.24
CA ILE A 180 -16.67 16.71 15.69
C ILE A 180 -18.03 16.73 16.42
N HIS A 181 -19.01 17.50 15.93
CA HIS A 181 -20.33 17.54 16.52
C HIS A 181 -20.99 16.16 16.51
N ARG A 182 -20.91 15.46 15.37
CA ARG A 182 -21.48 14.12 15.26
C ARG A 182 -20.75 13.12 16.14
N ILE A 183 -19.44 13.19 16.21
CA ILE A 183 -18.63 12.34 17.12
C ILE A 183 -19.08 12.53 18.57
N CYS A 184 -19.28 13.78 19.02
CA CYS A 184 -19.77 14.07 20.36
C CYS A 184 -21.22 13.55 20.61
N GLU A 185 -22.09 13.61 19.59
CA GLU A 185 -23.44 13.01 19.70
C GLU A 185 -23.38 11.49 19.88
N LEU A 186 -22.49 10.81 19.14
CA LEU A 186 -22.29 9.36 19.28
C LEU A 186 -21.70 9.01 20.65
N SER A 187 -20.76 9.80 21.13
CA SER A 187 -20.19 9.66 22.49
C SER A 187 -21.28 9.71 23.57
N LYS A 188 -22.25 10.63 23.45
CA LYS A 188 -23.40 10.70 24.39
C LYS A 188 -24.31 9.47 24.33
N LYS A 189 -24.44 8.82 23.15
CA LYS A 189 -25.18 7.57 23.01
C LYS A 189 -24.46 6.37 23.61
N GLY A 190 -23.12 6.45 23.76
CA GLY A 190 -22.26 5.42 24.32
C GLY A 190 -21.52 4.64 23.24
N VAL A 191 -20.22 4.94 23.09
CA VAL A 191 -19.31 4.19 22.22
C VAL A 191 -18.76 2.99 23.00
N LEU A 192 -19.02 1.80 22.47
CA LEU A 192 -18.58 0.54 23.06
C LEU A 192 -17.11 0.26 22.79
N LEU A 193 -16.70 0.39 21.52
CA LEU A 193 -15.33 0.16 21.06
C LEU A 193 -14.87 1.30 20.15
N LEU A 194 -13.69 1.82 20.40
CA LEU A 194 -12.93 2.65 19.47
C LEU A 194 -11.88 1.79 18.78
N LEU A 195 -11.90 1.81 17.44
CA LEU A 195 -10.80 1.38 16.57
C LEU A 195 -10.18 2.65 16.01
N ALA A 196 -8.94 2.98 16.36
CA ALA A 196 -8.29 4.19 15.88
C ALA A 196 -6.92 3.89 15.28
N GLU A 197 -6.60 4.59 14.18
CA GLU A 197 -5.30 4.52 13.52
C GLU A 197 -4.17 4.90 14.47
N SER A 198 -2.96 4.38 14.21
CA SER A 198 -1.80 4.56 15.07
C SER A 198 -0.54 4.98 14.31
N THR A 199 -0.66 5.32 13.05
CA THR A 199 0.47 5.55 12.12
C THR A 199 1.51 6.54 12.66
N ASN A 200 1.08 7.64 13.29
CA ASN A 200 1.96 8.64 13.90
C ASN A 200 1.91 8.65 15.45
N ALA A 201 1.57 7.56 16.10
CA ALA A 201 1.49 7.49 17.55
C ALA A 201 2.84 7.76 18.26
N GLU A 202 3.97 7.58 17.55
CA GLU A 202 5.32 7.89 18.05
C GLU A 202 5.65 9.39 18.01
N GLN A 203 4.90 10.18 17.23
CA GLN A 203 5.19 11.58 17.01
C GLN A 203 4.46 12.49 18.00
N PRO A 204 5.18 13.29 18.80
CA PRO A 204 4.56 14.23 19.74
C PRO A 204 3.90 15.41 19.01
N GLY A 205 2.97 16.07 19.70
CA GLY A 205 2.30 17.27 19.20
C GLY A 205 1.12 16.96 18.29
N SER A 206 0.80 17.89 17.40
CA SER A 206 -0.30 17.83 16.44
C SER A 206 0.20 17.97 15.02
N THR A 207 -0.55 17.40 14.07
CA THR A 207 -0.27 17.51 12.64
C THR A 207 -0.67 18.90 12.13
N MET A 208 0.20 19.53 11.35
CA MET A 208 -0.09 20.83 10.76
C MET A 208 -1.20 20.74 9.71
N SER A 209 -1.84 21.89 9.45
CA SER A 209 -2.80 22.02 8.35
C SER A 209 -2.10 21.86 6.99
N GLU A 210 -2.75 21.17 6.07
CA GLU A 210 -2.29 21.04 4.67
C GLU A 210 -2.09 22.43 3.99
N LYS A 211 -2.80 23.45 4.44
CA LYS A 211 -2.68 24.83 3.95
C LYS A 211 -1.26 25.40 4.08
N THR A 212 -0.46 24.94 5.05
CA THR A 212 0.92 25.42 5.25
C THR A 212 1.81 25.10 4.06
N VAL A 213 1.57 24.00 3.36
CA VAL A 213 2.36 23.60 2.19
C VAL A 213 2.24 24.58 1.03
N GLY A 214 1.08 25.21 0.85
CA GLY A 214 0.89 26.21 -0.18
C GLY A 214 1.85 27.40 -0.05
N ALA A 215 2.15 27.83 1.17
CA ALA A 215 3.11 28.92 1.41
C ALA A 215 4.55 28.48 1.07
N GLY A 216 4.95 27.27 1.47
CA GLY A 216 6.26 26.71 1.12
C GLY A 216 6.45 26.56 -0.39
N LEU A 217 5.42 26.06 -1.10
CA LEU A 217 5.42 25.97 -2.56
C LEU A 217 5.57 27.35 -3.21
N ASP A 218 4.82 28.38 -2.74
CA ASP A 218 4.92 29.75 -3.25
C ASP A 218 6.35 30.30 -3.15
N ASP A 219 7.04 30.05 -2.03
CA ASP A 219 8.41 30.51 -1.81
C ASP A 219 9.41 29.80 -2.71
N LEU A 220 9.26 28.48 -2.92
CA LEU A 220 10.11 27.72 -3.82
C LEU A 220 9.90 28.13 -5.28
N PHE A 221 8.65 28.32 -5.72
CA PHE A 221 8.36 28.77 -7.08
C PHE A 221 8.91 30.17 -7.36
N ARG A 222 8.89 31.06 -6.36
CA ARG A 222 9.49 32.39 -6.48
C ARG A 222 11.00 32.33 -6.65
N LYS A 223 11.68 31.46 -5.89
CA LYS A 223 13.14 31.24 -5.99
C LYS A 223 13.53 30.65 -7.34
N ALA A 224 12.73 29.73 -7.86
CA ALA A 224 12.96 29.01 -9.11
C ALA A 224 12.35 29.72 -10.34
N SER A 225 12.38 31.07 -10.38
CA SER A 225 11.76 31.86 -11.46
C SER A 225 12.25 31.51 -12.86
N ASN A 226 13.47 31.04 -13.00
CA ASN A 226 14.11 30.70 -14.29
C ASN A 226 14.26 29.17 -14.55
N SER A 227 13.83 28.33 -13.61
CA SER A 227 14.01 26.89 -13.67
C SER A 227 12.71 26.17 -14.00
N ARG A 228 12.81 25.01 -14.63
CA ARG A 228 11.72 24.05 -14.69
C ARG A 228 11.50 23.44 -13.30
N ILE A 229 10.25 23.28 -12.91
CA ILE A 229 9.89 22.74 -11.59
C ILE A 229 9.29 21.36 -11.77
N ILE A 230 9.78 20.37 -11.01
CA ILE A 230 9.26 19.01 -10.97
C ILE A 230 8.84 18.71 -9.54
N VAL A 231 7.56 18.42 -9.33
CA VAL A 231 7.02 18.10 -8.00
C VAL A 231 6.62 16.64 -7.94
N ALA A 232 7.29 15.87 -7.10
CA ALA A 232 6.95 14.48 -6.82
C ALA A 232 6.08 14.41 -5.57
N THR A 233 4.91 13.80 -5.68
CA THR A 233 3.96 13.65 -4.57
C THR A 233 3.14 12.38 -4.73
N PHE A 234 2.38 11.99 -3.69
CA PHE A 234 1.39 10.94 -3.79
C PHE A 234 0.26 11.33 -4.74
N ALA A 235 -0.07 10.45 -5.67
CA ALA A 235 -1.14 10.70 -6.63
C ALA A 235 -2.51 10.92 -5.94
N SER A 236 -2.75 10.25 -4.83
CA SER A 236 -3.99 10.33 -4.06
C SER A 236 -4.12 11.60 -3.20
N ASN A 237 -3.04 12.36 -3.00
CA ASN A 237 -3.11 13.63 -2.25
C ASN A 237 -3.66 14.77 -3.13
N ILE A 238 -4.98 14.74 -3.33
CA ILE A 238 -5.70 15.70 -4.19
C ILE A 238 -5.54 17.14 -3.68
N HIS A 239 -5.51 17.34 -2.36
CA HIS A 239 -5.31 18.65 -1.77
C HIS A 239 -3.94 19.24 -2.13
N ARG A 240 -2.89 18.42 -2.13
CA ARG A 240 -1.55 18.80 -2.57
C ARG A 240 -1.52 19.12 -4.05
N LEU A 241 -2.18 18.31 -4.89
CA LEU A 241 -2.29 18.57 -6.32
C LEU A 241 -2.97 19.92 -6.57
N GLN A 242 -4.06 20.24 -5.86
CA GLN A 242 -4.74 21.53 -6.00
C GLN A 242 -3.81 22.69 -5.61
N GLN A 243 -3.02 22.55 -4.55
CA GLN A 243 -2.08 23.60 -4.14
C GLN A 243 -0.97 23.81 -5.19
N ILE A 244 -0.42 22.72 -5.75
CA ILE A 244 0.59 22.83 -6.82
C ILE A 244 -0.01 23.54 -8.03
N ILE A 245 -1.25 23.19 -8.43
CA ILE A 245 -1.95 23.81 -9.56
C ILE A 245 -2.19 25.30 -9.30
N ASN A 246 -2.71 25.67 -8.11
CA ASN A 246 -2.95 27.06 -7.73
C ASN A 246 -1.65 27.88 -7.73
N THR A 247 -0.56 27.29 -7.22
CA THR A 247 0.76 27.94 -7.24
C THR A 247 1.27 28.09 -8.68
N ALA A 248 1.14 27.07 -9.52
CA ALA A 248 1.53 27.15 -10.92
C ALA A 248 0.74 28.24 -11.67
N GLU A 249 -0.57 28.36 -11.42
CA GLU A 249 -1.41 29.44 -11.97
C GLU A 249 -0.90 30.82 -11.56
N LYS A 250 -0.62 31.02 -10.28
CA LYS A 250 -0.10 32.27 -9.73
C LYS A 250 1.21 32.73 -10.38
N PHE A 251 2.05 31.78 -10.78
CA PHE A 251 3.32 32.04 -11.46
C PHE A 251 3.23 31.88 -12.98
N ASN A 252 2.02 31.83 -13.57
CA ASN A 252 1.76 31.69 -15.02
C ASN A 252 2.46 30.49 -15.67
N ARG A 253 2.54 29.36 -14.98
CA ARG A 253 3.17 28.15 -15.48
C ARG A 253 2.14 27.14 -15.96
N LYS A 254 2.48 26.41 -17.01
CA LYS A 254 1.74 25.25 -17.50
C LYS A 254 2.03 24.03 -16.62
N VAL A 255 1.07 23.15 -16.50
CA VAL A 255 1.19 21.92 -15.71
C VAL A 255 1.17 20.72 -16.65
N ALA A 256 2.16 19.86 -16.53
CA ALA A 256 2.15 18.53 -17.15
C ALA A 256 2.13 17.45 -16.06
N VAL A 257 1.56 16.28 -16.37
CA VAL A 257 1.40 15.18 -15.40
C VAL A 257 2.10 13.93 -15.92
N SER A 258 2.89 13.28 -15.06
CA SER A 258 3.62 12.05 -15.38
C SER A 258 3.38 10.95 -14.35
N GLY A 259 3.25 9.72 -14.83
CA GLY A 259 2.90 8.54 -14.04
C GLY A 259 1.45 8.11 -14.26
N ARG A 260 1.23 6.81 -14.48
CA ARG A 260 -0.11 6.27 -14.82
C ARG A 260 -1.14 6.56 -13.72
N SER A 261 -0.80 6.27 -12.47
CA SER A 261 -1.69 6.53 -11.34
C SER A 261 -2.02 8.01 -11.20
N MET A 262 -1.02 8.90 -11.36
CA MET A 262 -1.21 10.35 -11.31
C MET A 262 -2.19 10.83 -12.39
N VAL A 263 -2.01 10.40 -13.63
CA VAL A 263 -2.91 10.75 -14.75
C VAL A 263 -4.34 10.29 -14.45
N ASN A 264 -4.52 9.05 -13.98
CA ASN A 264 -5.83 8.50 -13.67
C ASN A 264 -6.51 9.26 -12.53
N VAL A 265 -5.77 9.54 -11.46
CA VAL A 265 -6.33 10.26 -10.29
C VAL A 265 -6.70 11.71 -10.66
N VAL A 266 -5.83 12.42 -11.37
CA VAL A 266 -6.11 13.79 -11.85
C VAL A 266 -7.36 13.81 -12.72
N ALA A 267 -7.51 12.86 -13.66
CA ALA A 267 -8.69 12.77 -14.50
C ALA A 267 -9.98 12.55 -13.69
N VAL A 268 -9.98 11.56 -12.78
CA VAL A 268 -11.15 11.26 -11.92
C VAL A 268 -11.47 12.43 -10.99
N ALA A 269 -10.47 13.00 -10.32
CA ALA A 269 -10.68 14.10 -9.40
C ALA A 269 -11.23 15.35 -10.10
N THR A 270 -10.78 15.62 -11.33
CA THR A 270 -11.30 16.73 -12.16
C THR A 270 -12.74 16.45 -12.61
N GLU A 271 -13.03 15.25 -13.14
CA GLU A 271 -14.38 14.84 -13.57
C GLU A 271 -15.38 14.94 -12.42
N LEU A 272 -14.99 14.51 -11.22
CA LEU A 272 -15.84 14.53 -10.04
C LEU A 272 -15.94 15.89 -9.34
N GLY A 273 -15.11 16.88 -9.74
CA GLY A 273 -15.10 18.24 -9.20
C GLY A 273 -14.29 18.43 -7.91
N TYR A 274 -13.38 17.50 -7.59
CA TYR A 274 -12.45 17.62 -6.46
C TYR A 274 -11.17 18.35 -6.81
N LEU A 275 -10.83 18.45 -8.10
CA LEU A 275 -9.68 19.15 -8.60
C LEU A 275 -10.15 20.17 -9.65
N ASN A 276 -9.84 21.44 -9.40
CA ASN A 276 -10.13 22.53 -10.32
C ASN A 276 -8.85 22.93 -11.06
N ILE A 277 -8.85 22.71 -12.38
CA ILE A 277 -7.72 23.06 -13.25
C ILE A 277 -8.19 24.14 -14.21
N PRO A 278 -7.57 25.34 -14.22
CA PRO A 278 -7.91 26.42 -15.15
C PRO A 278 -7.77 25.97 -16.62
N ASP A 279 -8.60 26.52 -17.48
CA ASP A 279 -8.56 26.24 -18.92
C ASP A 279 -7.17 26.49 -19.52
N ASN A 280 -6.74 25.60 -20.41
CA ASN A 280 -5.44 25.63 -21.08
C ASN A 280 -4.21 25.58 -20.15
N MET A 281 -4.38 25.26 -18.87
CA MET A 281 -3.27 25.10 -17.93
C MET A 281 -2.60 23.73 -18.04
N LEU A 282 -3.39 22.68 -18.16
CA LEU A 282 -2.91 21.30 -18.34
C LEU A 282 -2.45 21.09 -19.76
N ILE A 283 -1.19 20.66 -19.94
CA ILE A 283 -0.58 20.34 -21.24
C ILE A 283 -0.22 18.86 -21.32
N ASP A 284 -0.20 18.32 -22.55
CA ASP A 284 0.28 16.96 -22.76
C ASP A 284 1.79 16.87 -22.46
N LEU A 285 2.22 15.76 -21.87
CA LEU A 285 3.63 15.51 -21.56
C LEU A 285 4.54 15.55 -22.82
N ASN A 286 4.00 15.24 -24.02
CA ASN A 286 4.72 15.34 -25.29
C ASN A 286 4.92 16.79 -25.73
N ASP A 287 4.16 17.72 -25.20
CA ASP A 287 4.18 19.13 -25.60
C ASP A 287 5.06 20.01 -24.71
N ILE A 288 5.68 19.44 -23.67
CA ILE A 288 6.55 20.18 -22.73
C ILE A 288 7.65 20.94 -23.49
N SER A 289 8.23 20.36 -24.53
CA SER A 289 9.31 20.96 -25.33
C SER A 289 8.90 22.19 -26.13
N LYS A 290 7.59 22.52 -26.16
CA LYS A 290 7.07 23.72 -26.83
C LYS A 290 7.11 24.97 -25.92
N TYR A 291 7.42 24.78 -24.66
CA TYR A 291 7.45 25.82 -23.62
C TYR A 291 8.86 26.00 -23.08
N GLU A 292 9.16 27.21 -22.61
CA GLU A 292 10.42 27.48 -21.91
C GLU A 292 10.43 26.78 -20.54
N ASP A 293 11.62 26.48 -20.01
CA ASP A 293 11.75 25.75 -18.75
C ASP A 293 11.05 26.45 -17.58
N ASN A 294 11.08 27.78 -17.55
CA ASN A 294 10.41 28.58 -16.51
C ASN A 294 8.88 28.68 -16.68
N GLU A 295 8.33 28.15 -17.75
CA GLU A 295 6.88 28.11 -17.99
C GLU A 295 6.26 26.76 -17.61
N VAL A 296 7.05 25.78 -17.16
CA VAL A 296 6.58 24.40 -16.95
C VAL A 296 6.72 23.96 -15.50
N VAL A 297 5.66 23.34 -15.01
CA VAL A 297 5.63 22.51 -13.80
C VAL A 297 5.26 21.09 -14.18
N LEU A 298 6.07 20.13 -13.79
CA LEU A 298 5.77 18.71 -13.97
C LEU A 298 5.35 18.10 -12.62
N ILE A 299 4.15 17.55 -12.53
CA ILE A 299 3.69 16.78 -11.38
C ILE A 299 3.92 15.30 -11.67
N THR A 300 4.59 14.59 -10.76
CA THR A 300 5.00 13.20 -11.02
C THR A 300 4.81 12.29 -9.81
N THR A 301 4.72 10.99 -10.08
CA THR A 301 4.82 9.94 -9.06
C THR A 301 6.28 9.61 -8.75
N GLY A 302 6.50 8.84 -7.67
CA GLY A 302 7.83 8.36 -7.30
C GLY A 302 8.43 9.08 -6.11
N SER A 303 7.60 9.74 -5.31
CA SER A 303 8.02 10.35 -4.05
C SER A 303 8.51 9.33 -3.00
N GLN A 304 8.28 8.04 -3.22
CA GLN A 304 8.73 6.92 -2.39
C GLN A 304 9.92 6.15 -2.99
N GLY A 305 10.45 6.60 -4.12
CA GLY A 305 11.64 6.01 -4.73
C GLY A 305 11.41 4.67 -5.41
N GLU A 306 10.16 4.26 -5.64
CA GLU A 306 9.83 2.98 -6.28
C GLU A 306 10.51 2.89 -7.67
N PRO A 307 11.21 1.79 -7.97
CA PRO A 307 12.08 1.71 -9.17
C PRO A 307 11.36 1.95 -10.50
N MET A 308 10.07 1.57 -10.57
CA MET A 308 9.26 1.73 -11.79
C MET A 308 8.48 3.05 -11.83
N SER A 309 8.60 3.89 -10.82
CA SER A 309 7.93 5.20 -10.76
C SER A 309 8.49 6.19 -11.80
N ALA A 310 7.72 7.24 -12.09
CA ALA A 310 8.12 8.21 -13.09
C ALA A 310 9.39 8.97 -12.67
N LEU A 311 9.49 9.44 -11.40
CA LEU A 311 10.68 10.15 -10.91
C LEU A 311 11.93 9.26 -10.90
N ALA A 312 11.82 8.01 -10.42
CA ALA A 312 12.95 7.07 -10.40
C ALA A 312 13.50 6.82 -11.81
N ARG A 313 12.60 6.63 -12.81
CA ARG A 313 13.02 6.49 -14.20
C ARG A 313 13.60 7.78 -14.81
N MET A 314 13.17 8.97 -14.37
CA MET A 314 13.81 10.23 -14.77
C MET A 314 15.22 10.33 -14.16
N ALA A 315 15.36 9.94 -12.89
CA ALA A 315 16.65 9.92 -12.20
C ALA A 315 17.65 8.94 -12.85
N SER A 316 17.20 7.77 -13.31
CA SER A 316 18.03 6.78 -14.01
C SER A 316 18.19 7.02 -15.53
N ALA A 317 17.63 8.11 -16.07
CA ALA A 317 17.57 8.41 -17.51
C ALA A 317 16.80 7.36 -18.36
N GLU A 318 15.88 6.62 -17.75
CA GLU A 318 15.04 5.61 -18.42
C GLU A 318 13.64 6.13 -18.79
N HIS A 319 13.32 7.38 -18.41
CA HIS A 319 12.03 7.97 -18.71
C HIS A 319 11.99 8.45 -20.17
N LYS A 320 11.04 7.90 -20.97
CA LYS A 320 11.01 8.07 -22.44
C LYS A 320 10.75 9.51 -22.92
N LYS A 321 10.17 10.39 -22.08
CA LYS A 321 9.66 11.70 -22.51
C LYS A 321 10.28 12.87 -21.76
N VAL A 322 10.81 12.64 -20.56
CA VAL A 322 11.36 13.69 -19.72
C VAL A 322 12.75 13.29 -19.27
N GLU A 323 13.70 14.15 -19.52
CA GLU A 323 15.08 14.07 -19.04
C GLU A 323 15.28 15.17 -17.98
N ILE A 324 16.00 14.83 -16.90
CA ILE A 324 16.39 15.80 -15.87
C ILE A 324 17.52 16.68 -16.43
N LYS A 325 17.33 17.99 -16.34
CA LYS A 325 18.27 18.99 -16.80
C LYS A 325 19.02 19.58 -15.60
N ARG A 326 20.24 20.04 -15.86
CA ARG A 326 20.98 20.84 -14.88
C ARG A 326 20.20 22.13 -14.58
N GLY A 327 19.98 22.40 -13.29
CA GLY A 327 19.22 23.57 -12.84
C GLY A 327 17.70 23.36 -12.75
N ASP A 328 17.18 22.16 -13.03
CA ASP A 328 15.80 21.82 -12.65
C ASP A 328 15.64 21.91 -11.13
N LEU A 329 14.54 22.50 -10.66
CA LEU A 329 14.13 22.40 -9.27
C LEU A 329 13.23 21.17 -9.10
N ILE A 330 13.64 20.23 -8.25
CA ILE A 330 12.87 19.03 -7.94
C ILE A 330 12.41 19.10 -6.48
N ILE A 331 11.10 19.06 -6.27
CA ILE A 331 10.46 19.12 -4.95
C ILE A 331 9.89 17.73 -4.65
N ILE A 332 10.42 17.03 -3.64
CA ILE A 332 9.87 15.78 -3.13
C ILE A 332 8.93 16.11 -1.97
N SER A 333 7.66 16.26 -2.31
CA SER A 333 6.59 16.68 -1.39
C SER A 333 5.93 15.45 -0.73
N ALA A 334 6.76 14.65 -0.05
CA ALA A 334 6.37 13.47 0.70
C ALA A 334 7.46 13.10 1.70
N HIS A 335 7.07 12.51 2.85
CA HIS A 335 8.03 11.81 3.71
C HIS A 335 8.13 10.32 3.33
N PRO A 336 9.29 9.69 3.58
CA PRO A 336 9.43 8.26 3.39
C PRO A 336 8.40 7.46 4.20
N ILE A 337 7.72 6.52 3.56
CA ILE A 337 7.03 5.45 4.27
C ILE A 337 8.11 4.56 4.88
N PRO A 338 7.95 4.07 6.13
CA PRO A 338 8.93 3.19 6.75
C PRO A 338 9.34 2.04 5.82
N GLY A 339 10.65 1.86 5.61
CA GLY A 339 11.23 0.89 4.69
C GLY A 339 11.68 1.46 3.32
N ASN A 340 11.20 2.63 2.90
CA ASN A 340 11.53 3.22 1.60
C ASN A 340 12.72 4.19 1.63
N GLU A 341 13.34 4.41 2.80
CA GLU A 341 14.39 5.43 3.01
C GLU A 341 15.58 5.25 2.05
N LYS A 342 16.02 3.99 1.85
CA LYS A 342 17.13 3.66 0.95
C LYS A 342 16.82 3.95 -0.51
N LEU A 343 15.59 3.62 -0.95
CA LEU A 343 15.15 3.83 -2.32
C LEU A 343 15.07 5.32 -2.65
N ILE A 344 14.48 6.11 -1.75
CA ILE A 344 14.37 7.56 -1.89
C ILE A 344 15.76 8.19 -1.91
N SER A 345 16.64 7.83 -0.96
CA SER A 345 18.01 8.34 -0.91
C SER A 345 18.77 8.08 -2.21
N LYS A 346 18.61 6.91 -2.81
CA LYS A 346 19.22 6.59 -4.10
C LYS A 346 18.72 7.50 -5.22
N VAL A 347 17.40 7.72 -5.28
CA VAL A 347 16.82 8.61 -6.29
C VAL A 347 17.31 10.04 -6.10
N ILE A 348 17.33 10.57 -4.86
CA ILE A 348 17.83 11.90 -4.54
C ILE A 348 19.29 12.07 -5.01
N ASN A 349 20.18 11.13 -4.68
CA ASN A 349 21.57 11.18 -5.11
C ASN A 349 21.69 11.23 -6.65
N SER A 350 20.95 10.39 -7.36
CA SER A 350 20.97 10.39 -8.83
C SER A 350 20.46 11.72 -9.45
N LEU A 351 19.53 12.40 -8.79
CA LEU A 351 19.05 13.71 -9.22
C LEU A 351 20.13 14.80 -9.00
N PHE A 352 20.83 14.78 -7.86
CA PHE A 352 21.97 15.68 -7.62
C PHE A 352 23.11 15.45 -8.62
N GLU A 353 23.43 14.20 -8.96
CA GLU A 353 24.44 13.85 -9.97
C GLU A 353 24.13 14.44 -11.34
N LYS A 354 22.83 14.60 -11.67
CA LYS A 354 22.38 15.26 -12.91
C LYS A 354 22.42 16.79 -12.84
N GLY A 355 22.79 17.36 -11.69
CA GLY A 355 22.89 18.81 -11.49
C GLY A 355 21.55 19.48 -11.21
N ALA A 356 20.53 18.74 -10.79
CA ALA A 356 19.27 19.30 -10.31
C ALA A 356 19.44 19.87 -8.90
N GLU A 357 18.66 20.89 -8.55
CA GLU A 357 18.41 21.34 -7.19
C GLU A 357 17.27 20.49 -6.62
N VAL A 358 17.50 19.82 -5.47
CA VAL A 358 16.51 18.91 -4.88
C VAL A 358 16.14 19.40 -3.50
N VAL A 359 14.85 19.68 -3.30
CA VAL A 359 14.25 20.05 -2.02
C VAL A 359 13.45 18.86 -1.49
N TYR A 360 13.82 18.40 -0.32
CA TYR A 360 13.22 17.23 0.34
C TYR A 360 13.34 17.38 1.87
N ASP A 361 12.51 16.66 2.61
CA ASP A 361 12.52 16.62 4.09
C ASP A 361 12.35 18.00 4.78
N GLU A 362 11.66 18.95 4.13
CA GLU A 362 11.31 20.23 4.69
C GLU A 362 9.85 20.22 5.20
N SER A 363 9.63 20.76 6.38
CA SER A 363 8.33 20.73 7.08
C SER A 363 7.23 21.54 6.39
N ASP A 364 7.60 22.47 5.52
CA ASP A 364 6.70 23.37 4.79
C ASP A 364 6.36 22.91 3.38
N ILE A 365 6.94 21.80 2.91
CA ILE A 365 6.59 21.16 1.64
C ILE A 365 5.80 19.85 1.79
N HIS A 366 5.72 19.33 2.99
CA HIS A 366 4.94 18.12 3.28
C HIS A 366 4.32 18.16 4.68
N VAL A 367 3.07 17.73 4.74
CA VAL A 367 2.33 17.52 5.98
C VAL A 367 1.69 16.14 5.94
N SER A 368 1.79 15.39 7.03
CA SER A 368 1.16 14.08 7.16
C SER A 368 -0.37 14.16 7.08
N GLY A 369 -1.00 13.09 6.59
CA GLY A 369 -2.44 12.90 6.66
C GLY A 369 -2.91 12.30 7.99
N HIS A 370 -1.98 11.83 8.85
CA HIS A 370 -2.27 11.06 10.05
C HIS A 370 -2.12 11.87 11.33
N ALA A 371 -2.93 11.52 12.32
CA ALA A 371 -2.95 12.12 13.65
C ALA A 371 -1.68 11.82 14.44
N LYS A 372 -1.11 12.85 15.09
CA LYS A 372 -0.06 12.73 16.09
C LYS A 372 -0.65 12.57 17.49
N GLN A 373 0.20 12.44 18.51
CA GLN A 373 -0.21 12.10 19.88
C GLN A 373 -1.34 12.97 20.44
N GLU A 374 -1.29 14.30 20.26
CA GLU A 374 -2.32 15.19 20.83
C GLU A 374 -3.68 15.03 20.13
N GLU A 375 -3.67 14.73 18.84
CA GLU A 375 -4.90 14.46 18.09
C GLU A 375 -5.48 13.08 18.44
N LEU A 376 -4.62 12.07 18.63
CA LEU A 376 -5.03 10.76 19.13
C LEU A 376 -5.66 10.87 20.52
N LYS A 377 -5.02 11.60 21.46
CA LYS A 377 -5.56 11.89 22.79
C LYS A 377 -6.90 12.64 22.70
N LEU A 378 -7.00 13.63 21.81
CA LEU A 378 -8.24 14.36 21.61
C LEU A 378 -9.35 13.45 21.07
N MET A 379 -9.06 12.54 20.13
CA MET A 379 -10.04 11.56 19.64
C MET A 379 -10.59 10.70 20.76
N HIS A 380 -9.74 10.20 21.65
CA HIS A 380 -10.18 9.46 22.85
C HIS A 380 -11.13 10.29 23.74
N ARG A 381 -10.85 11.59 23.93
CA ARG A 381 -11.69 12.49 24.73
C ARG A 381 -13.03 12.81 24.06
N LEU A 382 -13.05 12.93 22.73
CA LEU A 382 -14.27 13.16 21.96
C LEU A 382 -15.15 11.92 21.96
N VAL A 383 -14.58 10.74 21.68
CA VAL A 383 -15.32 9.48 21.53
C VAL A 383 -15.71 8.88 22.88
N ARG A 384 -14.84 8.97 23.92
CA ARG A 384 -15.03 8.41 25.27
C ARG A 384 -15.45 6.94 25.24
N PRO A 385 -14.68 6.07 24.58
CA PRO A 385 -15.06 4.67 24.41
C PRO A 385 -14.96 3.89 25.71
N LYS A 386 -15.75 2.81 25.81
CA LYS A 386 -15.62 1.85 26.92
C LYS A 386 -14.40 0.95 26.72
N PHE A 387 -14.16 0.51 25.51
CA PHE A 387 -13.03 -0.35 25.11
C PHE A 387 -12.27 0.30 23.94
N PHE A 388 -11.00 -0.03 23.85
CA PHE A 388 -10.12 0.50 22.81
C PHE A 388 -9.30 -0.61 22.16
N MET A 389 -9.16 -0.54 20.85
CA MET A 389 -8.27 -1.36 20.05
C MET A 389 -7.53 -0.46 19.07
N PRO A 390 -6.21 -0.21 19.28
CA PRO A 390 -5.40 0.51 18.30
C PRO A 390 -5.33 -0.30 16.99
N ALA A 391 -5.40 0.39 15.87
CA ALA A 391 -5.40 -0.19 14.52
C ALA A 391 -4.43 0.57 13.61
N HIS A 392 -4.20 0.08 12.41
CA HIS A 392 -3.37 0.67 11.37
C HIS A 392 -2.00 1.16 11.89
N GLY A 393 -1.07 0.24 12.04
CA GLY A 393 0.29 0.54 12.50
C GLY A 393 1.10 -0.71 12.83
N GLU A 394 2.41 -0.54 12.87
CA GLU A 394 3.33 -1.54 13.38
C GLU A 394 3.14 -1.74 14.89
N TYR A 395 3.60 -2.86 15.43
CA TYR A 395 3.40 -3.20 16.84
C TYR A 395 3.83 -2.10 17.82
N ARG A 396 4.97 -1.43 17.56
CA ARG A 396 5.44 -0.32 18.40
C ARG A 396 4.47 0.86 18.41
N MET A 397 3.88 1.20 17.27
CA MET A 397 2.90 2.28 17.12
C MET A 397 1.60 1.95 17.87
N LEU A 398 1.09 0.70 17.71
CA LEU A 398 -0.09 0.22 18.41
C LEU A 398 0.13 0.23 19.94
N LYS A 399 1.32 -0.16 20.39
CA LYS A 399 1.69 -0.20 21.78
C LYS A 399 1.74 1.20 22.41
N ILE A 400 2.39 2.14 21.73
CA ILE A 400 2.44 3.55 22.17
C ILE A 400 1.04 4.15 22.21
N HIS A 401 0.19 3.90 21.22
CA HIS A 401 -1.18 4.39 21.24
C HIS A 401 -1.99 3.79 22.41
N ALA A 402 -1.75 2.54 22.77
CA ALA A 402 -2.33 1.93 23.96
C ALA A 402 -1.87 2.64 25.25
N GLU A 403 -0.59 2.98 25.37
CA GLU A 403 -0.02 3.72 26.50
C GLU A 403 -0.61 5.14 26.59
N LEU A 404 -0.81 5.83 25.48
CA LEU A 404 -1.51 7.12 25.46
C LEU A 404 -2.95 7.00 26.01
N ALA A 405 -3.65 5.92 25.70
CA ALA A 405 -4.98 5.68 26.25
C ALA A 405 -4.95 5.41 27.77
N GLU A 406 -3.94 4.69 28.27
CA GLU A 406 -3.71 4.49 29.71
C GLU A 406 -3.40 5.83 30.42
N GLU A 407 -2.56 6.69 29.85
CA GLU A 407 -2.28 8.04 30.34
C GLU A 407 -3.56 8.89 30.49
N LEU A 408 -4.52 8.69 29.59
CA LEU A 408 -5.83 9.34 29.67
C LEU A 408 -6.77 8.72 30.72
N GLY A 409 -6.32 7.69 31.46
CA GLY A 409 -7.06 7.04 32.51
C GLY A 409 -7.94 5.86 32.06
N MET A 410 -7.74 5.34 30.84
CA MET A 410 -8.43 4.11 30.43
C MET A 410 -7.80 2.91 31.14
N PRO A 411 -8.59 2.04 31.80
CA PRO A 411 -8.05 0.84 32.45
C PRO A 411 -7.40 -0.09 31.40
N SER A 412 -6.20 -0.61 31.69
CA SER A 412 -5.44 -1.48 30.79
C SER A 412 -6.21 -2.72 30.34
N GLN A 413 -7.09 -3.29 31.21
CA GLN A 413 -7.96 -4.40 30.83
C GLN A 413 -9.02 -4.06 29.76
N ASN A 414 -9.22 -2.78 29.46
CA ASN A 414 -10.14 -2.31 28.43
C ASN A 414 -9.43 -1.97 27.11
N ILE A 415 -8.11 -2.18 27.04
CA ILE A 415 -7.27 -1.89 25.86
C ILE A 415 -6.79 -3.21 25.25
N PHE A 416 -6.95 -3.38 23.94
CA PHE A 416 -6.68 -4.63 23.24
C PHE A 416 -5.68 -4.39 22.11
N VAL A 417 -4.39 -4.61 22.37
CA VAL A 417 -3.36 -4.62 21.33
C VAL A 417 -3.35 -6.02 20.68
N ASN A 418 -4.20 -6.19 19.68
CA ASN A 418 -4.43 -7.47 19.03
C ASN A 418 -3.43 -7.72 17.91
N LYS A 419 -3.32 -9.00 17.52
CA LYS A 419 -2.66 -9.43 16.26
C LYS A 419 -3.69 -9.62 15.16
N THR A 420 -3.23 -9.55 13.92
CA THR A 420 -4.03 -9.92 12.75
C THR A 420 -4.57 -11.35 12.95
N GLY A 421 -5.88 -11.50 12.79
CA GLY A 421 -6.59 -12.76 13.01
C GLY A 421 -7.16 -12.99 14.40
N ASP A 422 -6.77 -12.22 15.41
CA ASP A 422 -7.38 -12.32 16.73
C ASP A 422 -8.87 -11.96 16.69
N VAL A 423 -9.68 -12.74 17.40
CA VAL A 423 -11.13 -12.53 17.54
C VAL A 423 -11.44 -11.86 18.85
N LEU A 424 -11.73 -10.55 18.81
CA LEU A 424 -12.22 -9.79 19.95
C LEU A 424 -13.75 -9.94 20.06
N GLU A 425 -14.23 -10.71 21.04
CA GLU A 425 -15.65 -10.77 21.37
C GLU A 425 -16.01 -9.70 22.42
N ILE A 426 -17.05 -8.92 22.10
CA ILE A 426 -17.43 -7.73 22.89
C ILE A 426 -18.94 -7.66 23.07
N ASP A 427 -19.37 -7.26 24.25
CA ASP A 427 -20.74 -6.89 24.59
C ASP A 427 -20.75 -5.67 25.53
N ARG A 428 -21.94 -5.20 25.92
CA ARG A 428 -22.08 -4.05 26.84
C ARG A 428 -21.25 -4.16 28.13
N ASN A 429 -20.94 -5.37 28.59
CA ASN A 429 -20.35 -5.60 29.91
C ASN A 429 -18.87 -6.00 29.80
N SER A 430 -18.49 -6.70 28.77
CA SER A 430 -17.18 -7.35 28.67
C SER A 430 -16.61 -7.34 27.27
N ALA A 431 -15.28 -7.37 27.18
CA ALA A 431 -14.55 -7.64 25.96
C ALA A 431 -13.44 -8.65 26.26
N LYS A 432 -13.20 -9.58 25.34
CA LYS A 432 -12.18 -10.62 25.48
C LYS A 432 -11.74 -11.17 24.13
N VAL A 433 -10.47 -11.39 23.97
CA VAL A 433 -9.94 -12.20 22.86
C VAL A 433 -10.26 -13.66 23.12
N THR A 434 -10.99 -14.30 22.19
CA THR A 434 -11.57 -15.65 22.41
C THR A 434 -11.02 -16.71 21.48
N GLY A 435 -10.27 -16.32 20.46
CA GLY A 435 -9.68 -17.25 19.49
C GLY A 435 -9.02 -16.51 18.35
N THR A 436 -8.68 -17.24 17.30
CA THR A 436 -8.07 -16.72 16.08
C THR A 436 -8.77 -17.26 14.83
N ILE A 437 -8.71 -16.52 13.76
CA ILE A 437 -9.12 -16.95 12.41
C ILE A 437 -7.90 -17.05 11.50
N PRO A 438 -7.94 -17.85 10.43
CA PRO A 438 -6.88 -17.87 9.44
C PRO A 438 -6.68 -16.49 8.82
N THR A 439 -5.42 -16.05 8.81
CA THR A 439 -4.96 -14.80 8.18
C THR A 439 -3.57 -15.02 7.61
N GLY A 440 -3.14 -14.14 6.74
CA GLY A 440 -1.80 -14.20 6.16
C GLY A 440 -1.65 -13.27 4.97
N ASN A 441 -0.49 -13.32 4.37
CA ASN A 441 -0.16 -12.60 3.15
C ASN A 441 -0.48 -13.46 1.93
N VAL A 442 -1.29 -12.94 1.04
CA VAL A 442 -1.49 -13.50 -0.30
C VAL A 442 -0.70 -12.64 -1.27
N LEU A 443 0.32 -13.25 -1.87
CA LEU A 443 1.23 -12.57 -2.79
C LEU A 443 0.61 -12.54 -4.19
N VAL A 444 0.75 -11.39 -4.85
CA VAL A 444 0.29 -11.17 -6.23
C VAL A 444 1.50 -10.89 -7.09
N ASP A 445 1.65 -11.65 -8.18
CA ASP A 445 2.71 -11.52 -9.18
C ASP A 445 2.07 -11.53 -10.57
N GLY A 446 1.97 -10.40 -11.22
CA GLY A 446 1.29 -10.23 -12.49
C GLY A 446 -0.18 -10.68 -12.46
N LEU A 447 -0.47 -11.79 -13.12
CA LEU A 447 -1.80 -12.41 -13.14
C LEU A 447 -1.99 -13.47 -12.04
N GLY A 448 -0.92 -13.93 -11.41
CA GLY A 448 -0.92 -14.94 -10.34
C GLY A 448 -1.37 -14.35 -9.01
N VAL A 449 -2.24 -15.04 -8.30
CA VAL A 449 -2.74 -14.61 -6.97
C VAL A 449 -2.63 -15.79 -6.01
N GLY A 450 -1.65 -15.74 -5.09
CA GLY A 450 -1.43 -16.75 -4.06
C GLY A 450 -0.72 -18.02 -4.54
N ASP A 451 -0.17 -18.04 -5.75
CA ASP A 451 0.65 -19.11 -6.31
C ASP A 451 2.15 -18.94 -6.02
N VAL A 452 2.57 -17.75 -5.57
CA VAL A 452 3.91 -17.49 -5.06
C VAL A 452 3.91 -17.74 -3.55
N GLY A 453 4.60 -18.80 -3.13
CA GLY A 453 4.78 -19.14 -1.71
C GLY A 453 6.24 -19.00 -1.27
N ASN A 454 6.51 -19.32 0.01
CA ASN A 454 7.85 -19.21 0.61
C ASN A 454 8.94 -19.99 -0.15
N ILE A 455 8.58 -21.13 -0.78
CA ILE A 455 9.52 -21.92 -1.57
C ILE A 455 9.95 -21.12 -2.81
N VAL A 456 8.98 -20.55 -3.53
CA VAL A 456 9.25 -19.76 -4.74
C VAL A 456 10.07 -18.52 -4.41
N LEU A 457 9.76 -17.83 -3.31
CA LEU A 457 10.54 -16.66 -2.85
C LEU A 457 11.97 -17.04 -2.49
N ARG A 458 12.17 -18.13 -1.76
CA ARG A 458 13.50 -18.64 -1.45
C ARG A 458 14.29 -18.98 -2.70
N ASP A 459 13.67 -19.67 -3.67
CA ASP A 459 14.32 -20.01 -4.92
C ASP A 459 14.70 -18.76 -5.73
N ARG A 460 13.81 -17.74 -5.78
CA ARG A 460 14.10 -16.44 -6.39
C ARG A 460 15.27 -15.74 -5.69
N LYS A 461 15.36 -15.80 -4.35
CA LYS A 461 16.45 -15.24 -3.57
C LYS A 461 17.76 -15.91 -3.94
N HIS A 462 17.86 -17.25 -3.92
CA HIS A 462 19.04 -17.99 -4.36
C HIS A 462 19.45 -17.61 -5.78
N LEU A 463 18.49 -17.58 -6.73
CA LEU A 463 18.76 -17.19 -8.11
C LEU A 463 19.28 -15.74 -8.23
N SER A 464 18.88 -14.84 -7.34
CA SER A 464 19.32 -13.44 -7.34
C SER A 464 20.71 -13.24 -6.71
N GLU A 465 21.07 -14.07 -5.73
CA GLU A 465 22.34 -14.02 -5.02
C GLU A 465 23.42 -14.81 -5.77
N ASP A 466 23.13 -16.04 -6.18
CA ASP A 466 24.09 -17.00 -6.73
C ASP A 466 24.06 -17.09 -8.26
N GLY A 467 22.96 -16.66 -8.89
CA GLY A 467 22.74 -16.82 -10.31
C GLY A 467 22.31 -18.25 -10.70
N LEU A 468 22.38 -18.54 -11.99
CA LEU A 468 21.93 -19.82 -12.57
C LEU A 468 22.92 -20.30 -13.62
N MET A 469 23.31 -21.58 -13.50
CA MET A 469 24.05 -22.30 -14.53
C MET A 469 23.22 -23.49 -15.04
N ILE A 470 22.99 -23.58 -16.33
CA ILE A 470 22.25 -24.66 -16.99
C ILE A 470 23.23 -25.43 -17.85
N VAL A 471 23.30 -26.73 -17.61
CA VAL A 471 24.07 -27.67 -18.43
C VAL A 471 23.13 -28.48 -19.29
N VAL A 472 23.30 -28.44 -20.60
CA VAL A 472 22.49 -29.18 -21.58
C VAL A 472 23.35 -30.25 -22.22
N VAL A 473 22.93 -31.52 -22.05
CA VAL A 473 23.61 -32.70 -22.63
C VAL A 473 22.57 -33.58 -23.30
N THR A 474 22.87 -34.04 -24.49
CA THR A 474 22.04 -35.05 -25.18
C THR A 474 22.70 -36.42 -25.07
N ILE A 475 22.00 -37.40 -24.52
CA ILE A 475 22.49 -38.74 -24.29
C ILE A 475 21.60 -39.77 -25.02
N SER A 476 22.23 -40.77 -25.67
CA SER A 476 21.54 -41.89 -26.29
C SER A 476 20.84 -42.76 -25.24
N LYS A 477 19.57 -43.05 -25.46
CA LYS A 477 18.79 -43.91 -24.57
C LYS A 477 19.17 -45.40 -24.70
N GLU A 478 19.77 -45.79 -25.82
CA GLU A 478 20.10 -47.18 -26.10
C GLU A 478 21.40 -47.63 -25.43
N ASP A 479 22.45 -46.82 -25.55
CA ASP A 479 23.80 -47.18 -25.13
C ASP A 479 24.43 -46.20 -24.11
N GLY A 480 23.73 -45.08 -23.77
CA GLY A 480 24.20 -44.11 -22.78
C GLY A 480 25.25 -43.11 -23.31
N ARG A 481 25.59 -43.15 -24.59
CA ARG A 481 26.62 -42.27 -25.17
C ARG A 481 26.15 -40.83 -25.27
N VAL A 482 27.08 -39.89 -25.07
CA VAL A 482 26.84 -38.46 -25.30
C VAL A 482 26.76 -38.19 -26.79
N LEU A 483 25.61 -37.73 -27.26
CA LEU A 483 25.36 -37.40 -28.67
C LEU A 483 25.65 -35.95 -29.00
N ALA A 484 25.45 -35.02 -28.04
CA ALA A 484 25.73 -33.59 -28.20
C ALA A 484 25.89 -32.90 -26.83
N GLY A 485 26.64 -31.82 -26.78
CA GLY A 485 26.97 -31.05 -25.59
C GLY A 485 28.29 -31.47 -24.93
N PRO A 486 28.57 -31.10 -23.66
CA PRO A 486 27.75 -30.22 -22.83
C PRO A 486 27.74 -28.76 -23.33
N ASP A 487 26.56 -28.17 -23.43
CA ASP A 487 26.42 -26.72 -23.60
C ASP A 487 26.08 -26.11 -22.24
N ILE A 488 26.77 -25.00 -21.88
CA ILE A 488 26.56 -24.30 -20.62
C ILE A 488 25.97 -22.93 -20.88
N ILE A 489 24.85 -22.64 -20.21
CA ILE A 489 24.19 -21.34 -20.23
C ILE A 489 24.26 -20.77 -18.81
N SER A 490 24.87 -19.59 -18.67
CA SER A 490 24.94 -18.87 -17.40
C SER A 490 24.04 -17.64 -17.41
N ARG A 491 23.35 -17.38 -16.29
CA ARG A 491 22.58 -16.17 -16.05
C ARG A 491 22.81 -15.70 -14.62
N GLY A 492 23.36 -14.48 -14.47
CA GLY A 492 23.58 -13.86 -13.16
C GLY A 492 24.71 -14.46 -12.33
N PHE A 493 25.33 -15.59 -12.74
CA PHE A 493 26.44 -16.24 -12.04
C PHE A 493 27.80 -15.58 -12.38
N VAL A 494 28.14 -15.49 -13.66
CA VAL A 494 29.37 -14.84 -14.15
C VAL A 494 29.12 -14.04 -15.42
N TYR A 495 29.96 -13.03 -15.67
CA TYR A 495 29.95 -12.34 -16.95
C TYR A 495 30.69 -13.18 -18.02
N VAL A 496 29.93 -13.92 -18.79
CA VAL A 496 30.40 -14.98 -19.70
C VAL A 496 31.54 -14.51 -20.64
N ARG A 497 31.52 -13.24 -21.11
CA ARG A 497 32.55 -12.69 -22.02
C ARG A 497 33.92 -12.52 -21.38
N GLU A 498 33.99 -12.41 -20.04
CA GLU A 498 35.23 -12.23 -19.28
C GLU A 498 35.59 -13.49 -18.47
N SER A 499 34.82 -14.56 -18.62
CA SER A 499 34.97 -15.80 -17.85
C SER A 499 35.02 -17.03 -18.77
N GLU A 500 35.64 -16.90 -19.94
CA GLU A 500 35.77 -17.99 -20.92
C GLU A 500 36.53 -19.19 -20.34
N ASP A 501 37.62 -18.93 -19.61
CA ASP A 501 38.44 -19.98 -18.97
C ASP A 501 37.61 -20.78 -17.94
N LEU A 502 36.76 -20.10 -17.15
CA LEU A 502 35.89 -20.75 -16.18
C LEU A 502 34.83 -21.62 -16.87
N MET A 503 34.22 -21.08 -17.92
CA MET A 503 33.20 -21.80 -18.69
C MET A 503 33.75 -23.01 -19.42
N ASP A 504 34.97 -22.89 -19.95
CA ASP A 504 35.66 -24.01 -20.59
C ASP A 504 36.14 -25.03 -19.57
N GLY A 505 36.61 -24.58 -18.39
CA GLY A 505 36.93 -25.44 -17.26
C GLY A 505 35.72 -26.27 -16.81
N ALA A 506 34.57 -25.61 -16.62
CA ALA A 506 33.30 -26.28 -16.28
C ALA A 506 32.87 -27.30 -17.35
N LYS A 507 32.98 -26.95 -18.64
CA LYS A 507 32.69 -27.89 -19.75
C LYS A 507 33.60 -29.12 -19.70
N ASN A 508 34.88 -28.95 -19.40
CA ASN A 508 35.82 -30.06 -19.34
C ASN A 508 35.52 -30.99 -18.17
N VAL A 509 35.26 -30.45 -16.98
CA VAL A 509 34.82 -31.23 -15.81
C VAL A 509 33.57 -32.05 -16.13
N ILE A 510 32.55 -31.43 -16.75
CA ILE A 510 31.32 -32.13 -17.13
C ILE A 510 31.61 -33.25 -18.15
N LYS A 511 32.45 -32.99 -19.14
CA LYS A 511 32.86 -34.02 -20.13
C LYS A 511 33.55 -35.22 -19.47
N ASP A 512 34.44 -34.96 -18.52
CA ASP A 512 35.18 -36.01 -17.82
C ASP A 512 34.25 -36.89 -16.96
N VAL A 513 33.30 -36.24 -16.24
CA VAL A 513 32.25 -36.98 -15.50
C VAL A 513 31.37 -37.82 -16.41
N LEU A 514 30.93 -37.25 -17.55
CA LEU A 514 30.12 -37.99 -18.52
C LEU A 514 30.86 -39.17 -19.12
N ARG A 515 32.16 -39.03 -19.41
CA ARG A 515 33.03 -40.11 -19.91
C ARG A 515 33.21 -41.21 -18.87
N ASP A 516 33.44 -40.86 -17.59
CA ASP A 516 33.50 -41.85 -16.50
C ASP A 516 32.20 -42.64 -16.34
N CYS A 517 31.05 -41.97 -16.53
CA CYS A 517 29.74 -42.60 -16.51
C CYS A 517 29.53 -43.53 -17.73
N GLU A 518 29.99 -43.16 -18.93
CA GLU A 518 29.99 -44.00 -20.12
C GLU A 518 30.83 -45.29 -19.91
N ASP A 519 32.08 -45.13 -19.42
CA ASP A 519 33.03 -46.21 -19.16
C ASP A 519 32.45 -47.22 -18.14
N ARG A 520 31.70 -46.76 -17.16
CA ARG A 520 30.99 -47.58 -16.15
C ARG A 520 29.63 -48.11 -16.63
N ASN A 521 29.22 -47.81 -17.85
CA ASN A 521 27.94 -48.20 -18.46
C ASN A 521 26.71 -47.78 -17.63
N ILE A 522 26.79 -46.58 -17.01
CA ILE A 522 25.74 -46.04 -16.19
C ILE A 522 24.71 -45.37 -17.10
N LYS A 523 23.48 -45.87 -17.12
CA LYS A 523 22.38 -45.39 -17.96
C LYS A 523 21.27 -44.74 -17.17
N GLU A 524 21.32 -44.81 -15.83
CA GLU A 524 20.26 -44.33 -14.98
C GLU A 524 20.37 -42.81 -14.79
N TRP A 525 19.34 -42.08 -15.22
CA TRP A 525 19.29 -40.61 -15.18
C TRP A 525 19.55 -40.03 -13.78
N ALA A 526 18.97 -40.65 -12.74
CA ALA A 526 19.14 -40.21 -11.36
C ALA A 526 20.62 -40.24 -10.91
N TYR A 527 21.36 -41.25 -11.35
CA TYR A 527 22.79 -41.38 -11.00
C TYR A 527 23.64 -40.35 -11.77
N LEU A 528 23.39 -40.23 -13.08
CA LEU A 528 24.07 -39.20 -13.93
C LEU A 528 23.88 -37.79 -13.38
N LYS A 529 22.64 -37.47 -13.01
CA LYS A 529 22.31 -36.19 -12.37
C LYS A 529 23.11 -35.97 -11.07
N ASN A 530 23.16 -36.96 -10.19
CA ASN A 530 23.87 -36.86 -8.92
C ASN A 530 25.39 -36.73 -9.11
N CYS A 531 26.00 -37.43 -10.07
CA CYS A 531 27.41 -37.26 -10.38
C CYS A 531 27.74 -35.87 -10.86
N LEU A 532 26.89 -35.26 -11.70
CA LEU A 532 27.08 -33.87 -12.18
C LEU A 532 26.88 -32.84 -11.06
N LEU A 533 25.91 -33.04 -10.17
CA LEU A 533 25.65 -32.14 -9.04
C LEU A 533 26.77 -32.21 -7.98
N TYR A 534 27.24 -33.43 -7.67
CA TYR A 534 28.31 -33.62 -6.66
C TYR A 534 29.65 -33.01 -7.08
N THR A 535 29.93 -33.00 -8.40
CA THR A 535 31.16 -32.36 -8.93
C THR A 535 31.07 -30.84 -8.93
N SER A 536 29.86 -30.25 -8.96
CA SER A 536 29.70 -28.81 -8.82
C SER A 536 29.88 -28.34 -7.38
N ASP A 537 29.42 -29.13 -6.40
CA ASP A 537 29.58 -28.81 -4.97
C ASP A 537 31.06 -28.95 -4.49
N ALA A 538 31.82 -29.83 -5.12
CA ALA A 538 33.25 -29.97 -4.81
C ALA A 538 34.14 -28.86 -5.42
N ALA A 539 33.63 -28.00 -6.25
CA ALA A 539 34.33 -26.83 -6.79
C ALA A 539 34.21 -25.58 -5.89
N ASP A 540 33.37 -25.65 -4.85
CA ASP A 540 33.18 -24.58 -3.86
C ASP A 540 34.11 -24.75 -2.61
N GLU A 541 34.88 -25.83 -2.51
CA GLU A 541 36.01 -26.01 -1.57
C GLU A 541 37.36 -25.73 -2.26
#